data_2c6df3dc097916ff7ae7bd840aa9b2a6
#
_entry.id   2c6df3dc097916ff7ae7bd840aa9b2a6
#
_cell.length_a   1.000
_cell.length_b   1.000
_cell.length_c   1.000
_cell.angle_alpha   90.00
_cell.angle_beta   90.00
_cell.angle_gamma   90.00
#
_symmetry.space_group_name_H-M   'P 1'
#
loop_
_entity.id
_entity.type
_entity.pdbx_description
1 polymer ?
#
loop_
_entity_poly.entity_id
_entity_poly.type
_entity_poly.pdbx_seq_one_letter_code
_entity_poly.pdbx_strand_id
1 'polypeptide(L)'
;MKKVIVGVSGGVDSAVSAYLLKKEGYLVEGLFMRNWDSSINNDINGNPTLNNNICTQEQDYNDALAVCNKLGIKLHRIDFVKEYWDYVFTYFLDELKKGRTPNPDIMCNKYIKFDMFKKEAEKLGADYIATGHYARMKDGNLLRGIDQNKDQTYFLSQVSRKQLSNVLFPVGEYEKKDVRKIE
;
A
#
# COMPACT_ATOMS: atom_id res chain seq x y z
N MET A 1 21.70 10.08 -6.03
CA MET A 1 20.93 8.82 -5.83
C MET A 1 19.47 9.23 -5.72
N LYS A 2 18.55 8.59 -6.46
CA LYS A 2 17.11 8.87 -6.40
C LYS A 2 16.51 8.26 -5.14
N LYS A 3 15.66 9.02 -4.44
CA LYS A 3 14.98 8.58 -3.22
C LYS A 3 13.60 8.01 -3.54
N VAL A 4 13.31 6.82 -3.00
CA VAL A 4 12.02 6.14 -3.12
C VAL A 4 11.43 5.92 -1.74
N ILE A 5 10.19 6.33 -1.56
CA ILE A 5 9.39 5.95 -0.39
C ILE A 5 8.48 4.79 -0.78
N VAL A 6 8.65 3.66 -0.10
CA VAL A 6 7.87 2.45 -0.33
C VAL A 6 6.75 2.35 0.70
N GLY A 7 5.51 2.17 0.24
CA GLY A 7 4.40 1.81 1.12
C GLY A 7 4.59 0.38 1.64
N VAL A 8 5.00 0.24 2.90
CA VAL A 8 5.26 -1.05 3.55
C VAL A 8 4.08 -1.41 4.44
N SER A 9 3.44 -2.54 4.15
CA SER A 9 2.22 -3.00 4.84
C SER A 9 2.46 -4.18 5.80
N GLY A 10 3.71 -4.61 5.98
CA GLY A 10 4.04 -5.85 6.69
C GLY A 10 3.95 -7.12 5.82
N GLY A 11 3.30 -7.03 4.66
CA GLY A 11 3.16 -8.17 3.74
C GLY A 11 4.35 -8.33 2.78
N VAL A 12 4.49 -9.56 2.25
CA VAL A 12 5.58 -10.01 1.35
C VAL A 12 5.79 -9.09 0.15
N ASP A 13 4.73 -8.69 -0.54
CA ASP A 13 4.83 -7.94 -1.79
C ASP A 13 5.47 -6.56 -1.59
N SER A 14 5.12 -5.88 -0.49
CA SER A 14 5.73 -4.60 -0.14
C SER A 14 7.18 -4.76 0.35
N ALA A 15 7.47 -5.83 1.08
CA ALA A 15 8.81 -6.16 1.55
C ALA A 15 9.76 -6.42 0.38
N VAL A 16 9.34 -7.27 -0.56
CA VAL A 16 10.12 -7.59 -1.77
C VAL A 16 10.27 -6.36 -2.66
N SER A 17 9.25 -5.51 -2.77
CA SER A 17 9.36 -4.24 -3.49
C SER A 17 10.46 -3.34 -2.92
N ALA A 18 10.54 -3.20 -1.60
CA ALA A 18 11.60 -2.43 -0.95
C ALA A 18 12.99 -3.05 -1.16
N TYR A 19 13.10 -4.37 -1.09
CA TYR A 19 14.34 -5.09 -1.35
C TYR A 19 14.84 -4.88 -2.80
N LEU A 20 13.97 -5.06 -3.79
CA LEU A 20 14.31 -4.89 -5.21
C LEU A 20 14.82 -3.49 -5.51
N LEU A 21 14.13 -2.46 -5.03
CA LEU A 21 14.55 -1.07 -5.23
C LEU A 21 15.88 -0.76 -4.55
N LYS A 22 16.12 -1.31 -3.36
CA LYS A 22 17.42 -1.18 -2.69
C LYS A 22 18.53 -1.85 -3.50
N LYS A 23 18.27 -3.05 -4.05
CA LYS A 23 19.21 -3.77 -4.92
C LYS A 23 19.49 -3.02 -6.23
N GLU A 24 18.51 -2.27 -6.75
CA GLU A 24 18.67 -1.40 -7.94
C GLU A 24 19.43 -0.10 -7.65
N GLY A 25 19.80 0.15 -6.38
CA GLY A 25 20.64 1.29 -6.00
C GLY A 25 19.86 2.56 -5.65
N TYR A 26 18.55 2.47 -5.40
CA TYR A 26 17.78 3.59 -4.86
C TYR A 26 18.09 3.83 -3.37
N LEU A 27 17.95 5.08 -2.94
CA LEU A 27 17.82 5.41 -1.52
C LEU A 27 16.39 5.10 -1.09
N VAL A 28 16.21 3.97 -0.39
CA VAL A 28 14.88 3.47 -0.02
C VAL A 28 14.56 3.79 1.44
N GLU A 29 13.38 4.33 1.69
CA GLU A 29 12.78 4.40 3.02
C GLU A 29 11.36 3.83 2.95
N GLY A 30 10.88 3.27 4.05
CA GLY A 30 9.51 2.76 4.18
C GLY A 30 8.57 3.82 4.77
N LEU A 31 7.30 3.76 4.39
CA LEU A 31 6.23 4.51 5.04
C LEU A 31 5.04 3.57 5.29
N PHE A 32 4.71 3.37 6.55
CA PHE A 32 3.55 2.60 7.00
C PHE A 32 2.35 3.53 7.15
N MET A 33 1.22 3.14 6.56
CA MET A 33 -0.05 3.86 6.67
C MET A 33 -0.98 3.12 7.64
N ARG A 34 -1.34 3.78 8.74
CA ARG A 34 -2.40 3.31 9.62
C ARG A 34 -3.72 3.85 9.09
N ASN A 35 -4.56 2.99 8.55
CA ASN A 35 -5.83 3.36 7.92
C ASN A 35 -7.06 2.98 8.78
N TRP A 36 -6.88 2.17 9.81
CA TRP A 36 -7.95 1.66 10.65
C TRP A 36 -7.55 1.64 12.13
N ASP A 37 -8.52 1.88 12.99
CA ASP A 37 -8.36 1.74 14.43
C ASP A 37 -9.51 0.93 15.01
N SER A 38 -9.22 -0.32 15.36
CA SER A 38 -10.22 -1.24 15.89
C SER A 38 -10.79 -0.79 17.24
N SER A 39 -10.03 -0.02 18.02
CA SER A 39 -10.49 0.48 19.32
C SER A 39 -11.52 1.59 19.19
N ILE A 40 -11.32 2.49 18.24
CA ILE A 40 -12.26 3.59 17.95
C ILE A 40 -13.54 3.05 17.31
N ASN A 41 -13.42 2.02 16.47
CA ASN A 41 -14.52 1.47 15.69
C ASN A 41 -15.27 0.32 16.40
N ASN A 42 -14.90 -0.01 17.64
CA ASN A 42 -15.46 -1.14 18.40
C ASN A 42 -15.37 -2.50 17.73
N ASP A 43 -14.38 -2.73 16.86
CA ASP A 43 -14.23 -4.01 16.14
C ASP A 43 -13.56 -5.09 16.95
N ILE A 44 -12.87 -4.73 18.04
CA ILE A 44 -12.06 -5.66 18.85
C ILE A 44 -12.92 -6.80 19.40
N ASN A 45 -14.18 -6.50 19.69
CA ASN A 45 -15.15 -7.48 20.20
C ASN A 45 -15.97 -8.17 19.10
N GLY A 46 -15.87 -7.74 17.85
CA GLY A 46 -16.67 -8.22 16.74
C GLY A 46 -16.04 -9.31 15.88
N ASN A 47 -14.74 -9.56 16.03
CA ASN A 47 -14.04 -10.58 15.28
C ASN A 47 -13.64 -11.77 16.16
N PRO A 48 -14.39 -12.89 16.10
CA PRO A 48 -14.10 -14.07 16.94
C PRO A 48 -12.77 -14.76 16.62
N THR A 49 -12.10 -14.38 15.53
CA THR A 49 -10.77 -14.91 15.16
C THR A 49 -9.62 -14.12 15.77
N LEU A 50 -9.87 -12.93 16.34
CA LEU A 50 -8.88 -12.13 17.03
C LEU A 50 -8.77 -12.60 18.50
N ASN A 51 -7.98 -13.62 18.72
CA ASN A 51 -7.65 -14.09 20.09
C ASN A 51 -6.75 -13.11 20.88
N ASN A 52 -6.43 -11.94 20.32
CA ASN A 52 -5.56 -10.94 20.93
C ASN A 52 -6.26 -9.58 20.95
N ASN A 53 -6.15 -8.86 22.05
CA ASN A 53 -6.60 -7.46 22.21
C ASN A 53 -5.74 -6.44 21.43
N ILE A 54 -4.95 -6.88 20.48
CA ILE A 54 -4.07 -6.04 19.67
C ILE A 54 -4.76 -5.75 18.33
N CYS A 55 -4.85 -4.47 17.98
CA CYS A 55 -5.32 -4.07 16.65
C CYS A 55 -4.44 -4.72 15.57
N THR A 56 -5.05 -5.30 14.55
CA THR A 56 -4.33 -5.95 13.43
C THR A 56 -3.34 -4.99 12.76
N GLN A 57 -3.67 -3.70 12.69
CA GLN A 57 -2.78 -2.67 12.14
C GLN A 57 -1.50 -2.46 12.96
N GLU A 58 -1.52 -2.72 14.27
CA GLU A 58 -0.30 -2.67 15.09
C GLU A 58 0.58 -3.90 14.83
N GLN A 59 -0.02 -5.06 14.59
CA GLN A 59 0.74 -6.24 14.16
C GLN A 59 1.39 -6.00 12.80
N ASP A 60 0.63 -5.51 11.82
CA ASP A 60 1.14 -5.16 10.50
C ASP A 60 2.29 -4.13 10.56
N TYR A 61 2.18 -3.16 11.49
CA TYR A 61 3.26 -2.19 11.72
C TYR A 61 4.53 -2.87 12.27
N ASN A 62 4.40 -3.78 13.21
CA ASN A 62 5.53 -4.52 13.78
C ASN A 62 6.23 -5.38 12.71
N ASP A 63 5.45 -6.03 11.84
CA ASP A 63 5.97 -6.81 10.73
C ASP A 63 6.69 -5.91 9.71
N ALA A 64 6.11 -4.75 9.39
CA ALA A 64 6.74 -3.74 8.53
C ALA A 64 8.05 -3.23 9.13
N LEU A 65 8.09 -3.00 10.45
CA LEU A 65 9.29 -2.55 11.16
C LEU A 65 10.39 -3.63 11.14
N ALA A 66 10.03 -4.89 11.35
CA ALA A 66 10.96 -6.02 11.28
C ALA A 66 11.60 -6.14 9.89
N VAL A 67 10.80 -6.01 8.82
CA VAL A 67 11.28 -5.99 7.43
C VAL A 67 12.23 -4.82 7.19
N CYS A 68 11.86 -3.61 7.60
CA CYS A 68 12.68 -2.42 7.39
C CYS A 68 14.01 -2.53 8.16
N ASN A 69 14.00 -3.06 9.37
CA ASN A 69 15.23 -3.33 10.15
C ASN A 69 16.12 -4.36 9.45
N LYS A 70 15.55 -5.47 8.97
CA LYS A 70 16.30 -6.49 8.19
C LYS A 70 16.94 -5.90 6.93
N LEU A 71 16.22 -5.01 6.25
CA LEU A 71 16.73 -4.33 5.06
C LEU A 71 17.68 -3.16 5.38
N GLY A 72 17.79 -2.72 6.63
CA GLY A 72 18.57 -1.55 7.00
C GLY A 72 18.04 -0.26 6.36
N ILE A 73 16.72 -0.09 6.32
CA ILE A 73 16.03 1.11 5.82
C ILE A 73 15.20 1.74 6.93
N LYS A 74 15.03 3.05 6.87
CA LYS A 74 14.20 3.78 7.82
C LYS A 74 12.72 3.53 7.54
N LEU A 75 11.91 3.31 8.58
CA LEU A 75 10.46 3.26 8.50
C LEU A 75 9.85 4.52 9.12
N HIS A 76 8.98 5.16 8.36
CA HIS A 76 8.10 6.22 8.84
C HIS A 76 6.70 5.63 9.09
N ARG A 77 5.93 6.28 9.97
CA ARG A 77 4.54 5.92 10.24
C ARG A 77 3.66 7.14 10.07
N ILE A 78 2.52 6.98 9.42
CA ILE A 78 1.51 8.01 9.29
C ILE A 78 0.12 7.45 9.60
N ASP A 79 -0.72 8.32 10.14
CA ASP A 79 -2.10 7.99 10.50
C ASP A 79 -3.06 8.64 9.49
N PHE A 80 -3.85 7.83 8.82
CA PHE A 80 -4.92 8.22 7.89
C PHE A 80 -6.27 7.63 8.29
N VAL A 81 -6.47 7.28 9.57
CA VAL A 81 -7.72 6.68 10.06
C VAL A 81 -8.90 7.57 9.75
N LYS A 82 -8.79 8.89 10.02
CA LYS A 82 -9.85 9.85 9.74
C LYS A 82 -10.13 9.96 8.24
N GLU A 83 -9.09 10.11 7.43
CA GLU A 83 -9.20 10.27 5.98
C GLU A 83 -9.75 9.00 5.32
N TYR A 84 -9.33 7.82 5.80
CA TYR A 84 -9.87 6.55 5.32
C TYR A 84 -11.37 6.44 5.64
N TRP A 85 -11.78 6.83 6.85
CA TRP A 85 -13.19 6.88 7.24
C TRP A 85 -13.98 7.79 6.31
N ASP A 86 -13.52 9.03 6.14
CA ASP A 86 -14.24 10.07 5.40
C ASP A 86 -14.34 9.77 3.89
N TYR A 87 -13.25 9.29 3.26
CA TYR A 87 -13.20 9.13 1.80
C TYR A 87 -13.42 7.71 1.28
N VAL A 88 -13.24 6.69 2.13
CA VAL A 88 -13.35 5.30 1.71
C VAL A 88 -14.53 4.61 2.38
N PHE A 89 -14.56 4.60 3.71
CA PHE A 89 -15.53 3.81 4.45
C PHE A 89 -16.94 4.42 4.40
N THR A 90 -17.08 5.73 4.49
CA THR A 90 -18.39 6.42 4.32
C THR A 90 -18.98 6.15 2.94
N TYR A 91 -18.17 6.26 1.89
CA TYR A 91 -18.59 5.88 0.53
C TYR A 91 -19.05 4.42 0.45
N PHE A 92 -18.28 3.51 1.05
CA PHE A 92 -18.62 2.08 1.08
C PHE A 92 -19.99 1.85 1.72
N LEU A 93 -20.25 2.44 2.89
CA LEU A 93 -21.54 2.33 3.59
C LEU A 93 -22.71 2.92 2.78
N ASP A 94 -22.50 4.07 2.15
CA ASP A 94 -23.54 4.74 1.38
C ASP A 94 -23.94 3.97 0.12
N GLU A 95 -23.00 3.30 -0.54
CA GLU A 95 -23.29 2.45 -1.69
C GLU A 95 -24.00 1.15 -1.26
N LEU A 96 -23.62 0.57 -0.11
CA LEU A 96 -24.35 -0.59 0.45
C LEU A 96 -25.81 -0.23 0.79
N LYS A 97 -26.06 0.94 1.38
CA LYS A 97 -27.45 1.42 1.67
C LYS A 97 -28.28 1.57 0.40
N LYS A 98 -27.66 1.84 -0.75
CA LYS A 98 -28.31 1.90 -2.07
C LYS A 98 -28.47 0.52 -2.74
N GLY A 99 -28.10 -0.56 -2.05
CA GLY A 99 -28.15 -1.93 -2.59
C GLY A 99 -27.07 -2.23 -3.63
N ARG A 100 -25.95 -1.47 -3.65
CA ARG A 100 -24.83 -1.69 -4.54
C ARG A 100 -23.71 -2.44 -3.83
N THR A 101 -22.80 -3.03 -4.58
CA THR A 101 -21.60 -3.69 -4.08
C THR A 101 -20.38 -2.83 -4.43
N PRO A 102 -19.97 -1.91 -3.56
CA PRO A 102 -18.81 -1.06 -3.80
C PRO A 102 -17.49 -1.81 -3.60
N ASN A 103 -16.41 -1.27 -4.18
CA ASN A 103 -15.07 -1.75 -3.94
C ASN A 103 -14.26 -0.67 -3.19
N PRO A 104 -14.04 -0.83 -1.86
CA PRO A 104 -13.31 0.15 -1.07
C PRO A 104 -11.84 0.27 -1.45
N ASP A 105 -11.23 -0.79 -2.02
CA ASP A 105 -9.81 -0.76 -2.41
C ASP A 105 -9.55 0.24 -3.54
N ILE A 106 -10.49 0.39 -4.49
CA ILE A 106 -10.41 1.39 -5.56
C ILE A 106 -10.38 2.80 -4.95
N MET A 107 -11.22 3.08 -3.95
CA MET A 107 -11.27 4.38 -3.27
C MET A 107 -10.02 4.59 -2.41
N CYS A 108 -9.55 3.56 -1.71
CA CYS A 108 -8.31 3.61 -0.96
C CYS A 108 -7.11 3.94 -1.87
N ASN A 109 -7.00 3.30 -3.02
CA ASN A 109 -5.95 3.62 -3.98
C ASN A 109 -6.04 5.07 -4.46
N LYS A 110 -7.25 5.52 -4.83
CA LYS A 110 -7.49 6.87 -5.37
C LYS A 110 -7.17 7.99 -4.37
N TYR A 111 -7.67 7.90 -3.14
CA TYR A 111 -7.63 8.99 -2.17
C TYR A 111 -6.50 8.87 -1.14
N ILE A 112 -6.15 7.64 -0.74
CA ILE A 112 -5.15 7.42 0.29
C ILE A 112 -3.78 7.14 -0.33
N LYS A 113 -3.62 6.02 -1.07
CA LYS A 113 -2.30 5.57 -1.52
C LYS A 113 -1.68 6.47 -2.59
N PHE A 114 -2.43 6.85 -3.63
CA PHE A 114 -1.88 7.63 -4.74
C PHE A 114 -2.22 9.12 -4.67
N ASP A 115 -2.76 9.59 -3.54
CA ASP A 115 -2.92 11.00 -3.25
C ASP A 115 -2.25 11.38 -1.92
N MET A 116 -2.83 11.04 -0.78
CA MET A 116 -2.33 11.47 0.53
C MET A 116 -0.96 10.88 0.87
N PHE A 117 -0.77 9.58 0.71
CA PHE A 117 0.53 8.93 0.90
C PHE A 117 1.59 9.55 -0.01
N LYS A 118 1.27 9.81 -1.28
CA LYS A 118 2.19 10.44 -2.23
C LYS A 118 2.62 11.82 -1.75
N LYS A 119 1.68 12.65 -1.27
CA LYS A 119 1.97 13.98 -0.72
C LYS A 119 2.89 13.90 0.51
N GLU A 120 2.66 12.94 1.40
CA GLU A 120 3.53 12.76 2.56
C GLU A 120 4.93 12.26 2.16
N ALA A 121 5.02 11.36 1.19
CA ALA A 121 6.31 10.93 0.64
C ALA A 121 7.07 12.09 -0.01
N GLU A 122 6.39 12.97 -0.72
CA GLU A 122 6.98 14.19 -1.31
C GLU A 122 7.54 15.13 -0.22
N LYS A 123 6.84 15.30 0.92
CA LYS A 123 7.36 16.06 2.08
C LYS A 123 8.62 15.43 2.69
N LEU A 124 8.74 14.10 2.59
CA LEU A 124 9.96 13.38 3.00
C LEU A 124 11.08 13.45 1.97
N GLY A 125 10.89 14.17 0.87
CA GLY A 125 11.89 14.36 -0.19
C GLY A 125 11.96 13.19 -1.20
N ALA A 126 10.87 12.46 -1.39
CA ALA A 126 10.82 11.37 -2.36
C ALA A 126 10.84 11.88 -3.81
N ASP A 127 11.71 11.31 -4.64
CA ASP A 127 11.65 11.44 -6.11
C ASP A 127 10.57 10.51 -6.68
N TYR A 128 10.35 9.34 -6.05
CA TYR A 128 9.38 8.33 -6.43
C TYR A 128 8.69 7.76 -5.21
N ILE A 129 7.47 7.27 -5.41
CA ILE A 129 6.83 6.35 -4.48
C ILE A 129 6.76 4.95 -5.09
N ALA A 130 6.71 3.92 -4.25
CA ALA A 130 6.53 2.56 -4.70
C ALA A 130 5.53 1.79 -3.83
N THR A 131 4.87 0.83 -4.44
CA THR A 131 3.92 -0.05 -3.75
C THR A 131 4.07 -1.48 -4.25
N GLY A 132 3.59 -2.44 -3.46
CA GLY A 132 3.59 -3.87 -3.80
C GLY A 132 2.47 -4.31 -4.75
N HIS A 133 1.95 -3.43 -5.61
CA HIS A 133 0.92 -3.81 -6.58
C HIS A 133 1.51 -4.58 -7.78
N TYR A 134 0.80 -5.62 -8.20
CA TYR A 134 1.06 -6.31 -9.46
C TYR A 134 0.48 -5.50 -10.63
N ALA A 135 1.18 -4.45 -10.98
CA ALA A 135 0.91 -3.56 -12.11
C ALA A 135 2.25 -3.10 -12.69
N ARG A 136 2.26 -2.45 -13.85
CA ARG A 136 3.47 -1.92 -14.47
C ARG A 136 3.24 -0.52 -15.01
N MET A 137 4.31 0.26 -15.05
CA MET A 137 4.31 1.57 -15.72
C MET A 137 5.30 1.56 -16.87
N LYS A 138 4.85 1.92 -18.06
CA LYS A 138 5.72 2.10 -19.23
C LYS A 138 5.26 3.31 -20.04
N ASP A 139 6.17 4.22 -20.32
CA ASP A 139 5.91 5.42 -21.13
C ASP A 139 4.70 6.23 -20.62
N GLY A 140 4.55 6.32 -19.29
CA GLY A 140 3.44 7.01 -18.63
C GLY A 140 2.10 6.29 -18.72
N ASN A 141 2.07 5.03 -19.18
CA ASN A 141 0.87 4.20 -19.27
C ASN A 141 0.90 3.11 -18.20
N LEU A 142 -0.26 2.88 -17.60
CA LEU A 142 -0.50 1.75 -16.70
C LEU A 142 -0.71 0.48 -17.53
N LEU A 143 0.08 -0.54 -17.25
CA LEU A 143 -0.01 -1.87 -17.88
C LEU A 143 -0.32 -2.93 -16.83
N ARG A 144 -0.92 -4.02 -17.27
CA ARG A 144 -1.13 -5.21 -16.43
C ARG A 144 0.19 -5.77 -15.89
N GLY A 145 0.15 -6.34 -14.70
CA GLY A 145 1.23 -7.16 -14.16
C GLY A 145 1.52 -8.36 -15.07
N ILE A 146 2.74 -8.90 -14.99
CA ILE A 146 3.09 -10.13 -15.74
C ILE A 146 2.28 -11.32 -15.23
N ASP A 147 2.12 -11.45 -13.92
CA ASP A 147 1.27 -12.48 -13.32
C ASP A 147 -0.21 -12.14 -13.52
N GLN A 148 -0.85 -12.79 -14.50
CA GLN A 148 -2.24 -12.56 -14.83
C GLN A 148 -3.21 -12.95 -13.69
N ASN A 149 -2.81 -13.90 -12.82
CA ASN A 149 -3.63 -14.32 -11.67
C ASN A 149 -3.55 -13.33 -10.51
N LYS A 150 -2.53 -12.47 -10.50
CA LYS A 150 -2.28 -11.46 -9.45
C LYS A 150 -2.44 -10.04 -9.95
N ASP A 151 -2.74 -9.83 -11.23
CA ASP A 151 -2.93 -8.50 -11.79
C ASP A 151 -3.89 -7.64 -10.94
N GLN A 152 -3.43 -6.47 -10.57
CA GLN A 152 -4.15 -5.54 -9.68
C GLN A 152 -4.49 -4.22 -10.37
N THR A 153 -4.34 -4.12 -11.69
CA THR A 153 -4.65 -2.90 -12.44
C THR A 153 -6.12 -2.49 -12.33
N TYR A 154 -7.03 -3.44 -12.13
CA TYR A 154 -8.44 -3.15 -11.86
C TYR A 154 -8.62 -2.21 -10.66
N PHE A 155 -7.87 -2.43 -9.57
CA PHE A 155 -7.94 -1.61 -8.37
C PHE A 155 -7.36 -0.20 -8.55
N LEU A 156 -6.67 0.05 -9.68
CA LEU A 156 -6.09 1.34 -10.05
C LEU A 156 -6.96 2.09 -11.09
N SER A 157 -8.13 1.56 -11.43
CA SER A 157 -8.99 2.08 -12.52
C SER A 157 -9.45 3.52 -12.33
N GLN A 158 -9.50 4.03 -11.09
CA GLN A 158 -9.86 5.41 -10.79
C GLN A 158 -8.67 6.30 -10.40
N VAL A 159 -7.46 5.78 -10.48
CA VAL A 159 -6.24 6.56 -10.23
C VAL A 159 -5.83 7.26 -11.52
N SER A 160 -5.72 8.58 -11.47
CA SER A 160 -5.38 9.38 -12.65
C SER A 160 -3.91 9.21 -13.07
N ARG A 161 -3.61 9.48 -14.35
CA ARG A 161 -2.23 9.50 -14.86
C ARG A 161 -1.32 10.44 -14.04
N LYS A 162 -1.84 11.59 -13.59
CA LYS A 162 -1.10 12.53 -12.74
C LYS A 162 -0.74 11.90 -11.38
N GLN A 163 -1.64 11.16 -10.78
CA GLN A 163 -1.38 10.44 -9.52
C GLN A 163 -0.35 9.32 -9.71
N LEU A 164 -0.38 8.62 -10.84
CA LEU A 164 0.57 7.56 -11.18
C LEU A 164 1.94 8.09 -11.67
N SER A 165 2.09 9.40 -11.88
CA SER A 165 3.41 9.95 -12.20
C SER A 165 4.38 9.69 -11.04
N ASN A 166 5.61 9.27 -11.35
CA ASN A 166 6.64 8.93 -10.36
C ASN A 166 6.24 7.79 -9.40
N VAL A 167 5.42 6.85 -9.87
CA VAL A 167 5.07 5.62 -9.15
C VAL A 167 5.81 4.44 -9.74
N LEU A 168 6.37 3.59 -8.87
CA LEU A 168 7.03 2.35 -9.22
C LEU A 168 6.25 1.15 -8.68
N PHE A 169 6.18 0.10 -9.47
CA PHE A 169 5.55 -1.18 -9.11
C PHE A 169 6.58 -2.32 -9.28
N PRO A 170 7.54 -2.47 -8.35
CA PRO A 170 8.67 -3.37 -8.55
C PRO A 170 8.28 -4.83 -8.77
N VAL A 171 7.24 -5.33 -8.09
CA VAL A 171 6.77 -6.72 -8.22
C VAL A 171 5.91 -6.97 -9.45
N GLY A 172 5.51 -5.93 -10.17
CA GLY A 172 4.71 -6.07 -11.39
C GLY A 172 5.39 -6.80 -12.55
N GLU A 173 6.73 -6.86 -12.53
CA GLU A 173 7.54 -7.59 -13.52
C GLU A 173 7.83 -9.05 -13.09
N TYR A 174 7.20 -9.55 -12.01
CA TYR A 174 7.44 -10.88 -11.46
C TYR A 174 6.13 -11.66 -11.31
N GLU A 175 6.23 -12.99 -11.42
CA GLU A 175 5.17 -13.88 -10.97
C GLU A 175 5.21 -14.02 -9.43
N LYS A 176 4.06 -14.19 -8.79
CA LYS A 176 3.96 -14.33 -7.32
C LYS A 176 4.86 -15.44 -6.77
N LYS A 177 4.99 -16.54 -7.52
CA LYS A 177 5.88 -17.66 -7.13
C LYS A 177 7.35 -17.22 -7.01
N ASP A 178 7.80 -16.27 -7.87
CA ASP A 178 9.17 -15.79 -7.86
C ASP A 178 9.37 -14.72 -6.77
N VAL A 179 8.37 -13.88 -6.53
CA VAL A 179 8.34 -12.96 -5.38
C VAL A 179 8.51 -13.72 -4.06
N ARG A 180 7.84 -14.88 -3.91
CA ARG A 180 7.97 -15.73 -2.71
C ARG A 180 9.34 -16.39 -2.55
N LYS A 181 10.13 -16.55 -3.62
CA LYS A 181 11.51 -17.07 -3.51
C LYS A 181 12.51 -16.00 -3.05
N ILE A 182 12.15 -14.73 -3.22
CA ILE A 182 12.97 -13.58 -2.80
C ILE A 182 12.76 -13.27 -1.30
N GLU A 183 11.62 -13.66 -0.75
CA GLU A 183 11.27 -13.49 0.66
C GLU A 183 12.28 -14.21 1.57
#